data_863b8330b155461f549ed2e20c2a5b93
#
_entry.id   863b8330b155461f549ed2e20c2a5b93
#
_cell.length_a   1.000
_cell.length_b   1.000
_cell.length_c   1.000
_cell.angle_alpha   90.00
_cell.angle_beta   90.00
_cell.angle_gamma   90.00
#
_symmetry.space_group_name_H-M   'P 1'
#
loop_
_entity.id
_entity.type
_entity.pdbx_description
1 polymer ?
#
loop_
_entity_poly.entity_id
_entity_poly.type
_entity_poly.pdbx_seq_one_letter_code
_entity_poly.pdbx_strand_id
1 'polypeptide(L)'
;MAAGKSNTAAGRAVAGSHLWMQHLVEAGRFPTLARMFAAQLGEEVEWIAPLPQNDFKEYKLNQDEAMAKLFPHADKASLFDFWPSNQPQWDGIAIGRDSGALYLVEAKAHRKEAEGQKLGATAQESIDKIKDTLRKWHYAHFPQGDFSLWTDGHYQFANRLVFLYEMRARCVPHHFPD
;
A
#
# COMPACT_ATOMS: atom_id res chain seq x y z
N MET A 1 -7.46 -17.22 -14.70
CA MET A 1 -8.01 -16.09 -15.48
C MET A 1 -8.17 -14.93 -14.53
N ALA A 2 -7.36 -13.89 -14.68
CA ALA A 2 -7.54 -12.66 -13.92
C ALA A 2 -8.89 -12.05 -14.31
N ALA A 3 -9.76 -11.83 -13.33
CA ALA A 3 -11.01 -11.10 -13.56
C ALA A 3 -10.62 -9.69 -14.05
N GLY A 4 -10.92 -9.41 -15.31
CA GLY A 4 -10.61 -8.12 -15.91
C GLY A 4 -11.27 -7.01 -15.10
N LYS A 5 -10.49 -5.98 -14.82
CA LYS A 5 -10.97 -4.75 -14.17
C LYS A 5 -12.06 -4.13 -15.08
N SER A 6 -13.32 -4.45 -14.83
CA SER A 6 -14.44 -3.79 -15.52
C SER A 6 -14.71 -2.48 -14.79
N ASN A 7 -14.25 -1.37 -15.37
CA ASN A 7 -14.52 -0.03 -14.85
C ASN A 7 -15.63 0.65 -15.68
N THR A 8 -16.47 1.42 -15.01
CA THR A 8 -17.40 2.34 -15.67
C THR A 8 -16.63 3.53 -16.27
N ALA A 9 -17.30 4.36 -17.09
CA ALA A 9 -16.72 5.55 -17.71
C ALA A 9 -16.12 6.57 -16.70
N ALA A 10 -16.44 6.47 -15.41
CA ALA A 10 -15.91 7.33 -14.33
C ALA A 10 -14.90 6.60 -13.42
N GLY A 11 -14.18 5.60 -13.93
CA GLY A 11 -13.22 4.84 -13.14
C GLY A 11 -13.84 3.93 -12.07
N ARG A 12 -15.18 3.84 -12.00
CA ARG A 12 -15.87 3.07 -10.97
C ARG A 12 -15.73 1.57 -11.20
N ALA A 13 -15.28 0.88 -10.17
CA ALA A 13 -15.27 -0.58 -10.14
C ALA A 13 -16.70 -1.13 -9.98
N VAL A 14 -16.94 -2.29 -10.58
CA VAL A 14 -18.24 -2.98 -10.49
C VAL A 14 -18.22 -4.18 -9.55
N ALA A 15 -17.02 -4.62 -9.12
CA ALA A 15 -16.84 -5.76 -8.22
C ALA A 15 -15.44 -5.77 -7.60
N GLY A 16 -15.23 -6.68 -6.65
CA GLY A 16 -13.91 -6.97 -6.06
C GLY A 16 -13.44 -5.95 -5.02
N SER A 17 -12.16 -6.03 -4.68
CA SER A 17 -11.52 -5.16 -3.68
C SER A 17 -11.59 -3.69 -4.04
N HIS A 18 -11.44 -3.35 -5.32
CA HIS A 18 -11.58 -1.97 -5.81
C HIS A 18 -12.94 -1.35 -5.52
N LEU A 19 -14.05 -2.10 -5.67
CA LEU A 19 -15.39 -1.61 -5.34
C LEU A 19 -15.49 -1.27 -3.85
N TRP A 20 -14.99 -2.14 -2.99
CA TRP A 20 -15.03 -1.92 -1.54
C TRP A 20 -14.17 -0.73 -1.11
N MET A 21 -13.01 -0.53 -1.73
CA MET A 21 -12.20 0.66 -1.48
C MET A 21 -12.91 1.94 -1.91
N GLN A 22 -13.55 1.94 -3.08
CA GLN A 22 -14.33 3.09 -3.53
C GLN A 22 -15.50 3.42 -2.60
N HIS A 23 -16.18 2.40 -2.07
CA HIS A 23 -17.23 2.61 -1.06
C HIS A 23 -16.66 3.17 0.25
N LEU A 24 -15.49 2.71 0.66
CA LEU A 24 -14.85 3.17 1.89
C LEU A 24 -14.45 4.65 1.81
N VAL A 25 -13.88 5.10 0.69
CA VAL A 25 -13.45 6.50 0.53
C VAL A 25 -14.61 7.47 0.30
N GLU A 26 -15.78 6.98 -0.13
CA GLU A 26 -16.99 7.78 -0.27
C GLU A 26 -17.83 7.78 1.03
N ALA A 27 -17.23 8.25 2.14
CA ALA A 27 -17.86 8.23 3.46
C ALA A 27 -19.27 8.87 3.50
N GLY A 28 -19.49 9.92 2.70
CA GLY A 28 -20.81 10.56 2.59
C GLY A 28 -21.86 9.64 1.98
N ARG A 29 -21.47 8.70 1.13
CA ARG A 29 -22.36 7.73 0.49
C ARG A 29 -22.48 6.43 1.29
N PHE A 30 -21.40 6.04 1.98
CA PHE A 30 -21.32 4.79 2.75
C PHE A 30 -20.85 5.05 4.19
N PRO A 31 -21.59 5.85 4.99
CA PRO A 31 -21.12 6.32 6.30
C PRO A 31 -20.91 5.20 7.33
N THR A 32 -21.64 4.10 7.22
CA THR A 32 -21.47 2.96 8.13
C THR A 32 -20.10 2.28 7.91
N LEU A 33 -19.70 2.06 6.66
CA LEU A 33 -18.41 1.46 6.34
C LEU A 33 -17.25 2.35 6.80
N ALA A 34 -17.34 3.65 6.54
CA ALA A 34 -16.33 4.61 6.99
C ALA A 34 -16.19 4.64 8.52
N ARG A 35 -17.32 4.64 9.26
CA ARG A 35 -17.31 4.58 10.73
C ARG A 35 -16.70 3.27 11.27
N MET A 36 -17.02 2.14 10.66
CA MET A 36 -16.44 0.86 11.05
C MET A 36 -14.91 0.85 10.85
N PHE A 37 -14.45 1.41 9.75
CA PHE A 37 -13.02 1.53 9.47
C PHE A 37 -12.33 2.45 10.47
N ALA A 38 -12.86 3.65 10.70
CA ALA A 38 -12.33 4.59 11.69
C ALA A 38 -12.33 4.00 13.12
N ALA A 39 -13.37 3.30 13.51
CA ALA A 39 -13.41 2.61 14.80
C ALA A 39 -12.33 1.53 14.95
N GLN A 40 -11.99 0.84 13.87
CA GLN A 40 -10.92 -0.17 13.86
C GLN A 40 -9.52 0.46 13.97
N LEU A 41 -9.32 1.65 13.40
CA LEU A 41 -8.07 2.40 13.48
C LEU A 41 -7.95 3.21 14.78
N GLY A 42 -9.05 3.51 15.45
CA GLY A 42 -9.12 4.40 16.60
C GLY A 42 -9.19 5.89 16.25
N GLU A 43 -9.21 6.24 14.97
CA GLU A 43 -9.28 7.61 14.47
C GLU A 43 -9.94 7.72 13.10
N GLU A 44 -10.37 8.92 12.72
CA GLU A 44 -10.76 9.22 11.36
C GLU A 44 -9.54 9.43 10.46
N VAL A 45 -9.69 9.17 9.17
CA VAL A 45 -8.62 9.35 8.20
C VAL A 45 -9.00 10.35 7.10
N GLU A 46 -7.99 11.02 6.57
CA GLU A 46 -8.08 11.77 5.34
C GLU A 46 -7.53 10.93 4.18
N TRP A 47 -8.38 10.59 3.23
CA TRP A 47 -7.98 9.80 2.07
C TRP A 47 -7.18 10.64 1.07
N ILE A 48 -6.03 10.10 0.65
CA ILE A 48 -5.17 10.66 -0.39
C ILE A 48 -5.47 9.97 -1.74
N ALA A 49 -5.74 8.67 -1.71
CA ALA A 49 -6.13 7.84 -2.85
C ALA A 49 -6.85 6.57 -2.35
N PRO A 50 -7.74 5.99 -3.18
CA PRO A 50 -8.29 6.52 -4.42
C PRO A 50 -9.36 7.58 -4.13
N LEU A 51 -9.49 8.59 -4.96
CA LEU A 51 -10.49 9.65 -4.74
C LEU A 51 -11.43 9.77 -5.95
N PRO A 52 -12.73 10.08 -5.74
CA PRO A 52 -13.70 10.23 -6.83
C PRO A 52 -13.31 11.29 -7.86
N GLN A 53 -12.74 12.42 -7.40
CA GLN A 53 -12.30 13.52 -8.28
C GLN A 53 -11.09 13.17 -9.17
N ASN A 54 -10.42 12.05 -8.90
CA ASN A 54 -9.30 11.53 -9.67
C ASN A 54 -9.64 10.17 -10.32
N ASP A 55 -10.91 9.94 -10.64
CA ASP A 55 -11.41 8.69 -11.23
C ASP A 55 -10.98 7.44 -10.45
N PHE A 56 -10.89 7.57 -9.12
CA PHE A 56 -10.44 6.51 -8.20
C PHE A 56 -9.06 5.93 -8.55
N LYS A 57 -8.17 6.76 -9.05
CA LYS A 57 -6.80 6.36 -9.37
C LYS A 57 -6.05 5.94 -8.12
N GLU A 58 -5.45 4.75 -8.17
CA GLU A 58 -4.54 4.24 -7.17
C GLU A 58 -3.13 4.78 -7.39
N TYR A 59 -2.35 4.99 -6.32
CA TYR A 59 -1.01 5.53 -6.41
C TYR A 59 0.06 4.56 -5.89
N LYS A 60 1.27 4.69 -6.46
CA LYS A 60 2.52 4.27 -5.85
C LYS A 60 3.04 5.42 -4.99
N LEU A 61 3.76 5.13 -3.91
CA LEU A 61 4.27 6.19 -3.02
C LEU A 61 5.26 7.15 -3.73
N ASN A 62 6.00 6.65 -4.71
CA ASN A 62 6.97 7.46 -5.47
C ASN A 62 6.37 8.23 -6.66
N GLN A 63 5.06 8.24 -6.84
CA GLN A 63 4.42 9.13 -7.81
C GLN A 63 4.36 10.56 -7.29
N ASP A 64 4.50 11.53 -8.19
CA ASP A 64 4.66 12.93 -7.79
C ASP A 64 3.45 13.47 -7.02
N GLU A 65 2.24 13.02 -7.37
CA GLU A 65 1.01 13.39 -6.65
C GLU A 65 0.99 12.87 -5.20
N ALA A 66 1.49 11.65 -4.98
CA ALA A 66 1.61 11.09 -3.63
C ALA A 66 2.77 11.76 -2.87
N MET A 67 3.92 11.94 -3.52
CA MET A 67 5.07 12.62 -2.94
C MET A 67 4.73 14.02 -2.44
N ALA A 68 4.07 14.83 -3.27
CA ALA A 68 3.73 16.21 -2.93
C ALA A 68 2.83 16.33 -1.68
N LYS A 69 1.97 15.33 -1.46
CA LYS A 69 1.05 15.31 -0.31
C LYS A 69 1.66 14.69 0.93
N LEU A 70 2.39 13.59 0.77
CA LEU A 70 2.86 12.78 1.89
C LEU A 70 4.26 13.18 2.37
N PHE A 71 5.11 13.59 1.44
CA PHE A 71 6.54 13.80 1.69
C PHE A 71 7.06 15.07 1.01
N PRO A 72 6.44 16.25 1.24
CA PRO A 72 6.71 17.46 0.46
C PRO A 72 8.17 17.96 0.53
N HIS A 73 8.91 17.53 1.54
CA HIS A 73 10.31 17.96 1.78
C HIS A 73 11.31 16.80 1.65
N ALA A 74 10.85 15.59 1.31
CA ALA A 74 11.73 14.44 1.20
C ALA A 74 12.36 14.34 -0.20
N ASP A 75 13.65 13.96 -0.23
CA ASP A 75 14.26 13.53 -1.48
C ASP A 75 13.76 12.14 -1.87
N LYS A 76 13.07 12.09 -2.99
CA LYS A 76 12.45 10.88 -3.52
C LYS A 76 13.44 9.74 -3.74
N ALA A 77 14.65 10.06 -4.21
CA ALA A 77 15.67 9.06 -4.49
C ALA A 77 16.15 8.39 -3.19
N SER A 78 16.45 9.17 -2.17
CA SER A 78 16.88 8.68 -0.86
C SER A 78 15.75 7.96 -0.12
N LEU A 79 14.53 8.49 -0.20
CA LEU A 79 13.38 7.91 0.50
C LEU A 79 13.06 6.49 0.02
N PHE A 80 13.29 6.19 -1.26
CA PHE A 80 12.92 4.93 -1.88
C PHE A 80 14.11 4.15 -2.47
N ASP A 81 15.32 4.41 -2.01
CA ASP A 81 16.54 3.73 -2.48
C ASP A 81 16.52 2.21 -2.21
N PHE A 82 15.72 1.76 -1.26
CA PHE A 82 15.56 0.34 -0.90
C PHE A 82 14.78 -0.49 -1.93
N TRP A 83 14.07 0.15 -2.88
CA TRP A 83 13.21 -0.54 -3.84
C TRP A 83 13.43 -0.05 -5.27
N PRO A 84 13.19 -0.89 -6.31
CA PRO A 84 13.19 -0.43 -7.70
C PRO A 84 12.15 0.67 -7.94
N SER A 85 12.32 1.44 -9.01
CA SER A 85 11.40 2.52 -9.38
C SER A 85 9.95 2.06 -9.60
N ASN A 86 9.76 0.80 -10.03
CA ASN A 86 8.45 0.20 -10.15
C ASN A 86 7.97 -0.33 -8.78
N GLN A 87 7.48 0.58 -7.95
CA GLN A 87 6.97 0.26 -6.62
C GLN A 87 5.61 -0.45 -6.65
N PRO A 88 5.21 -1.09 -5.52
CA PRO A 88 3.84 -1.54 -5.31
C PRO A 88 2.83 -0.40 -5.46
N GLN A 89 1.73 -0.69 -6.12
CA GLN A 89 0.56 0.18 -6.16
C GLN A 89 -0.33 -0.14 -4.96
N TRP A 90 -0.83 0.88 -4.27
CA TRP A 90 -1.66 0.72 -3.09
C TRP A 90 -3.13 0.90 -3.44
N ASP A 91 -3.98 0.02 -2.94
CA ASP A 91 -5.43 0.12 -3.11
C ASP A 91 -5.99 1.34 -2.37
N GLY A 92 -5.34 1.75 -1.26
CA GLY A 92 -5.66 2.98 -0.56
C GLY A 92 -4.47 3.59 0.17
N ILE A 93 -4.46 4.93 0.22
CA ILE A 93 -3.50 5.73 0.97
C ILE A 93 -4.28 6.78 1.75
N ALA A 94 -4.04 6.86 3.05
CA ALA A 94 -4.70 7.85 3.92
C ALA A 94 -3.74 8.37 5.00
N ILE A 95 -4.11 9.48 5.62
CA ILE A 95 -3.43 10.07 6.78
C ILE A 95 -4.43 10.11 7.93
N GLY A 96 -4.01 9.67 9.12
CA GLY A 96 -4.77 9.81 10.35
C GLY A 96 -4.97 11.27 10.70
N ARG A 97 -6.22 11.65 11.04
CA ARG A 97 -6.54 13.05 11.32
C ARG A 97 -5.94 13.54 12.63
N ASP A 98 -5.87 12.66 13.62
CA ASP A 98 -5.39 12.97 14.96
C ASP A 98 -3.89 12.68 15.11
N SER A 99 -3.44 11.54 14.58
CA SER A 99 -2.07 11.06 14.74
C SER A 99 -1.11 11.54 13.65
N GLY A 100 -1.61 11.94 12.46
CA GLY A 100 -0.78 12.15 11.28
C GLY A 100 -0.19 10.87 10.70
N ALA A 101 -0.57 9.70 11.20
CA ALA A 101 -0.04 8.41 10.75
C ALA A 101 -0.39 8.13 9.29
N LEU A 102 0.57 7.58 8.55
CA LEU A 102 0.36 7.12 7.18
C LEU A 102 -0.28 5.73 7.19
N TYR A 103 -1.46 5.61 6.60
CA TYR A 103 -2.16 4.34 6.39
C TYR A 103 -2.02 3.90 4.95
N LEU A 104 -1.41 2.73 4.75
CA LEU A 104 -1.26 2.06 3.47
C LEU A 104 -2.20 0.85 3.44
N VAL A 105 -3.14 0.86 2.52
CA VAL A 105 -4.21 -0.14 2.48
C VAL A 105 -4.04 -1.06 1.28
N GLU A 106 -4.08 -2.36 1.55
CA GLU A 106 -4.18 -3.43 0.56
C GLU A 106 -5.49 -4.19 0.81
N ALA A 107 -6.44 -4.07 -0.10
CA ALA A 107 -7.76 -4.65 0.04
C ALA A 107 -7.89 -5.97 -0.71
N LYS A 108 -8.53 -6.95 -0.08
CA LYS A 108 -8.84 -8.25 -0.69
C LYS A 108 -10.33 -8.57 -0.52
N ALA A 109 -11.03 -8.81 -1.61
CA ALA A 109 -12.44 -9.16 -1.58
C ALA A 109 -12.67 -10.63 -1.21
N HIS A 110 -11.69 -11.49 -1.43
CA HIS A 110 -11.75 -12.91 -1.08
C HIS A 110 -10.35 -13.52 -0.93
N ARG A 111 -10.28 -14.67 -0.24
CA ARG A 111 -9.03 -15.34 0.12
C ARG A 111 -8.11 -15.63 -1.08
N LYS A 112 -8.65 -16.04 -2.21
CA LYS A 112 -7.86 -16.37 -3.42
C LYS A 112 -7.08 -15.17 -3.99
N GLU A 113 -7.51 -13.93 -3.71
CA GLU A 113 -6.74 -12.74 -4.09
C GLU A 113 -5.48 -12.55 -3.25
N ALA A 114 -5.41 -13.18 -2.07
CA ALA A 114 -4.27 -13.08 -1.16
C ALA A 114 -3.22 -14.18 -1.37
N GLU A 115 -3.56 -15.23 -2.12
CA GLU A 115 -2.73 -16.42 -2.28
C GLU A 115 -2.03 -16.47 -3.65
N GLY A 116 -0.87 -17.14 -3.71
CA GLY A 116 -0.23 -17.54 -4.97
C GLY A 116 0.50 -16.44 -5.74
N GLN A 117 0.83 -15.32 -5.10
CA GLN A 117 1.53 -14.22 -5.77
C GLN A 117 3.05 -14.41 -5.70
N LYS A 118 3.67 -14.34 -6.88
CA LYS A 118 5.12 -14.47 -7.07
C LYS A 118 5.77 -13.13 -7.40
N LEU A 119 7.07 -13.04 -7.14
CA LEU A 119 7.88 -11.92 -7.61
C LEU A 119 7.82 -11.82 -9.13
N GLY A 120 7.25 -10.72 -9.63
CA GLY A 120 7.00 -10.49 -11.06
C GLY A 120 8.04 -9.62 -11.76
N ALA A 121 9.14 -9.22 -11.09
CA ALA A 121 10.22 -8.47 -11.71
C ALA A 121 10.97 -9.34 -12.72
N THR A 122 11.39 -8.75 -13.85
CA THR A 122 12.11 -9.45 -14.92
C THR A 122 13.56 -8.97 -15.07
N ALA A 123 13.86 -7.72 -14.73
CA ALA A 123 15.21 -7.19 -14.75
C ALA A 123 16.01 -7.72 -13.55
N GLN A 124 17.18 -8.30 -13.78
CA GLN A 124 18.01 -8.94 -12.75
C GLN A 124 18.35 -7.97 -11.61
N GLU A 125 18.73 -6.73 -11.91
CA GLU A 125 19.04 -5.70 -10.92
C GLU A 125 17.83 -5.44 -9.99
N SER A 126 16.61 -5.39 -10.56
CA SER A 126 15.39 -5.22 -9.77
C SER A 126 15.09 -6.44 -8.89
N ILE A 127 15.32 -7.64 -9.43
CA ILE A 127 15.13 -8.90 -8.68
C ILE A 127 16.08 -8.93 -7.48
N ASP A 128 17.36 -8.62 -7.69
CA ASP A 128 18.39 -8.65 -6.65
C ASP A 128 18.05 -7.63 -5.56
N LYS A 129 17.77 -6.39 -5.95
CA LYS A 129 17.40 -5.32 -5.01
C LYS A 129 16.17 -5.68 -4.17
N ILE A 130 15.12 -6.21 -4.79
CA ILE A 130 13.91 -6.66 -4.08
C ILE A 130 14.27 -7.78 -3.09
N LYS A 131 14.99 -8.81 -3.55
CA LYS A 131 15.36 -9.95 -2.71
C LYS A 131 16.24 -9.54 -1.54
N ASP A 132 17.18 -8.62 -1.74
CA ASP A 132 18.07 -8.15 -0.67
C ASP A 132 17.28 -7.36 0.38
N THR A 133 16.36 -6.52 -0.04
CA THR A 133 15.47 -5.81 0.88
C THR A 133 14.55 -6.77 1.64
N LEU A 134 13.94 -7.73 0.95
CA LEU A 134 13.12 -8.77 1.59
C LEU A 134 13.93 -9.60 2.60
N ARG A 135 15.16 -10.01 2.25
CA ARG A 135 16.05 -10.78 3.15
C ARG A 135 16.39 -10.01 4.40
N LYS A 136 16.77 -8.74 4.27
CA LYS A 136 17.09 -7.85 5.40
C LYS A 136 15.99 -7.93 6.47
N TRP A 137 14.74 -7.74 6.05
CA TRP A 137 13.60 -7.70 6.97
C TRP A 137 13.13 -9.09 7.42
N HIS A 138 13.19 -10.07 6.54
CA HIS A 138 12.88 -11.46 6.90
C HIS A 138 13.80 -11.97 8.03
N TYR A 139 15.11 -11.86 7.86
CA TYR A 139 16.04 -12.36 8.88
C TYR A 139 16.00 -11.55 10.18
N ALA A 140 15.70 -10.27 10.12
CA ALA A 140 15.57 -9.43 11.30
C ALA A 140 14.35 -9.80 12.17
N HIS A 141 13.25 -10.22 11.56
CA HIS A 141 11.97 -10.42 12.26
C HIS A 141 11.45 -11.86 12.24
N PHE A 142 11.88 -12.66 11.29
CA PHE A 142 11.41 -14.03 11.07
C PHE A 142 12.58 -15.00 10.82
N PRO A 143 13.62 -15.04 11.69
CA PRO A 143 14.87 -15.77 11.42
C PRO A 143 14.69 -17.27 11.24
N GLN A 144 13.59 -17.84 11.76
CA GLN A 144 13.24 -19.26 11.63
C GLN A 144 12.25 -19.53 10.48
N GLY A 145 11.80 -18.47 9.78
CA GLY A 145 10.83 -18.60 8.69
C GLY A 145 11.48 -19.06 7.38
N ASP A 146 10.67 -19.63 6.49
CA ASP A 146 11.10 -19.98 5.15
C ASP A 146 11.06 -18.73 4.23
N PHE A 147 12.23 -18.21 3.84
CA PHE A 147 12.34 -17.05 2.97
C PHE A 147 11.72 -17.29 1.58
N SER A 148 11.66 -18.53 1.10
CA SER A 148 11.09 -18.82 -0.21
C SER A 148 9.63 -18.39 -0.32
N LEU A 149 8.88 -18.45 0.77
CA LEU A 149 7.49 -18.00 0.85
C LEU A 149 7.33 -16.49 0.58
N TRP A 150 8.36 -15.69 0.86
CA TRP A 150 8.37 -14.25 0.63
C TRP A 150 8.57 -13.87 -0.85
N THR A 151 9.09 -14.78 -1.66
CA THR A 151 9.30 -14.58 -3.10
C THR A 151 8.34 -15.40 -3.94
N ASP A 152 7.80 -16.50 -3.40
CA ASP A 152 6.91 -17.42 -4.09
C ASP A 152 5.73 -17.81 -3.18
N GLY A 153 4.55 -17.38 -3.51
CA GLY A 153 3.32 -17.68 -2.77
C GLY A 153 2.75 -16.52 -1.95
N HIS A 154 3.58 -15.75 -1.24
CA HIS A 154 3.15 -14.63 -0.40
C HIS A 154 3.88 -13.31 -0.73
N TYR A 155 4.40 -13.19 -1.94
CA TYR A 155 5.20 -12.02 -2.34
C TYR A 155 4.49 -10.68 -2.11
N GLN A 156 3.20 -10.59 -2.44
CA GLN A 156 2.47 -9.34 -2.25
C GLN A 156 2.39 -8.96 -0.76
N PHE A 157 2.10 -9.89 0.11
CA PHE A 157 2.09 -9.65 1.56
C PHE A 157 3.49 -9.23 2.05
N ALA A 158 4.53 -9.97 1.65
CA ALA A 158 5.89 -9.70 2.06
C ALA A 158 6.35 -8.30 1.63
N ASN A 159 6.08 -7.90 0.38
CA ASN A 159 6.46 -6.58 -0.08
C ASN A 159 5.71 -5.45 0.63
N ARG A 160 4.43 -5.63 0.99
CA ARG A 160 3.66 -4.67 1.80
C ARG A 160 4.26 -4.50 3.18
N LEU A 161 4.60 -5.62 3.83
CA LEU A 161 5.22 -5.63 5.15
C LEU A 161 6.59 -4.93 5.14
N VAL A 162 7.42 -5.20 4.12
CA VAL A 162 8.73 -4.55 3.97
C VAL A 162 8.59 -3.06 3.72
N PHE A 163 7.65 -2.62 2.88
CA PHE A 163 7.36 -1.20 2.72
C PHE A 163 6.97 -0.54 4.03
N LEU A 164 6.12 -1.19 4.84
CA LEU A 164 5.76 -0.68 6.16
C LEU A 164 7.00 -0.49 7.06
N TYR A 165 7.89 -1.47 7.12
CA TYR A 165 9.12 -1.39 7.92
C TYR A 165 10.08 -0.30 7.40
N GLU A 166 10.34 -0.25 6.09
CA GLU A 166 11.24 0.75 5.50
C GLU A 166 10.67 2.17 5.67
N MET A 167 9.39 2.38 5.42
CA MET A 167 8.76 3.68 5.62
C MET A 167 8.78 4.10 7.08
N ARG A 168 8.50 3.17 8.01
CA ARG A 168 8.60 3.45 9.44
C ARG A 168 10.03 3.83 9.84
N ALA A 169 11.05 3.12 9.33
CA ALA A 169 12.45 3.42 9.64
C ALA A 169 12.93 4.77 9.07
N ARG A 170 12.37 5.22 7.94
CA ARG A 170 12.79 6.44 7.22
C ARG A 170 11.94 7.65 7.53
N CYS A 171 10.65 7.43 7.79
CA CYS A 171 9.68 8.47 8.09
C CYS A 171 9.39 8.58 9.60
N VAL A 172 10.15 7.87 10.45
CA VAL A 172 10.11 8.14 11.89
C VAL A 172 10.84 9.45 12.13
N PRO A 173 10.08 10.45 12.32
CA PRO A 173 10.62 11.73 12.46
C PRO A 173 10.44 12.08 13.90
N HIS A 174 11.06 12.76 14.31
CA HIS A 174 11.04 13.90 15.16
C HIS A 174 9.64 14.57 15.44
N HIS A 175 8.52 13.89 15.16
CA HIS A 175 7.16 14.47 15.27
C HIS A 175 6.08 13.55 15.83
N PHE A 176 6.47 12.52 16.60
CA PHE A 176 5.52 11.95 17.54
C PHE A 176 5.93 12.41 18.93
N PRO A 177 5.14 13.29 19.60
CA PRO A 177 5.30 13.49 21.03
C PRO A 177 5.05 12.16 21.73
N ASP A 178 5.89 11.88 22.76
CA ASP A 178 5.77 10.75 23.66
C ASP A 178 4.39 10.65 24.33
#